data_8f7ccbea271d03374b68c2d144184ebb
#
_entry.id   8f7ccbea271d03374b68c2d144184ebb
#
_cell.length_a   1.000
_cell.length_b   1.000
_cell.length_c   1.000
_cell.angle_alpha   90.00
_cell.angle_beta   90.00
_cell.angle_gamma   90.00
#
_symmetry.space_group_name_H-M   'P 1'
#
loop_
_entity.id
_entity.type
_entity.pdbx_description
1 polymer ?
#
loop_
_entity_poly.entity_id
_entity_poly.type
_entity_poly.pdbx_seq_one_letter_code
_entity_poly.pdbx_strand_id
1 'polypeptide(L)'
;MLLCSCADNSVTVKETPPLHCPDAPIIHTGEATYYTFASGAGSCMFDSTPNDLMIGAMNSIDYAGSGICGSCASVAGPRGTITIRIVDLCPECPQGNIDLSPLAFSQLGDTALGHIPIQWQVIPCPVTGPILYHFKDGSNQWWTAVQIRNHTNPIHSLEYLTQGNTFKAVNRVNYNYFVEPTGMGPGPYTFRVTDIYGHVLVDSAITHVENGNVAGHAQFPPCTP
;
A
#
# COMPACT_ATOMS: atom_id res chain seq x y z
N MET A 1 58.45 -22.39 6.86
CA MET A 1 57.12 -22.97 6.63
C MET A 1 56.11 -21.98 7.17
N LEU A 2 55.62 -21.06 6.31
CA LEU A 2 54.67 -20.03 6.72
C LEU A 2 53.26 -20.60 6.50
N LEU A 3 52.49 -20.67 7.56
CA LEU A 3 51.07 -21.01 7.51
C LEU A 3 50.25 -19.73 7.18
N CYS A 4 49.66 -19.71 6.01
CA CYS A 4 48.75 -18.66 5.59
C CYS A 4 47.37 -18.97 6.20
N SER A 5 46.93 -18.15 7.18
CA SER A 5 45.58 -18.20 7.76
C SER A 5 44.63 -17.49 6.80
N CYS A 6 43.76 -18.23 6.12
CA CYS A 6 42.62 -17.66 5.40
C CYS A 6 41.58 -17.24 6.44
N ALA A 7 41.34 -15.93 6.59
CA ALA A 7 40.20 -15.40 7.34
C ALA A 7 38.93 -15.64 6.53
N ASP A 8 38.04 -16.44 7.09
CA ASP A 8 36.69 -16.71 6.54
C ASP A 8 35.84 -15.46 6.76
N ASN A 9 35.60 -14.70 5.68
CA ASN A 9 34.71 -13.52 5.69
C ASN A 9 33.25 -14.00 5.44
N SER A 10 32.70 -14.68 6.43
CA SER A 10 31.26 -15.00 6.39
C SER A 10 30.43 -13.72 6.55
N VAL A 11 29.92 -13.22 5.43
CA VAL A 11 28.89 -12.18 5.43
C VAL A 11 27.62 -12.79 6.05
N THR A 12 27.36 -12.47 7.30
CA THR A 12 26.08 -12.77 7.93
C THR A 12 25.00 -11.94 7.22
N VAL A 13 24.26 -12.59 6.32
CA VAL A 13 23.03 -12.04 5.78
C VAL A 13 22.06 -11.93 6.97
N LYS A 14 21.75 -10.70 7.36
CA LYS A 14 20.75 -10.42 8.39
C LYS A 14 19.40 -10.83 7.79
N GLU A 15 18.94 -12.04 8.12
CA GLU A 15 17.61 -12.49 7.72
C GLU A 15 16.58 -11.50 8.26
N THR A 16 15.81 -10.91 7.37
CA THR A 16 14.64 -10.12 7.75
C THR A 16 13.66 -11.07 8.43
N PRO A 17 13.14 -10.74 9.63
CA PRO A 17 12.15 -11.59 10.28
C PRO A 17 10.98 -11.88 9.33
N PRO A 18 10.43 -13.10 9.35
CA PRO A 18 9.28 -13.41 8.51
C PRO A 18 8.13 -12.45 8.85
N LEU A 19 7.50 -11.92 7.81
CA LEU A 19 6.30 -11.11 7.95
C LEU A 19 5.19 -12.00 8.55
N HIS A 20 4.48 -11.51 9.56
CA HIS A 20 3.36 -12.22 10.18
C HIS A 20 2.34 -11.23 10.74
N CYS A 21 1.12 -11.69 10.94
CA CYS A 21 0.11 -10.90 11.61
C CYS A 21 0.56 -10.59 13.05
N PRO A 22 0.46 -9.35 13.52
CA PRO A 22 0.84 -9.00 14.88
C PRO A 22 -0.13 -9.64 15.88
N ASP A 23 0.38 -10.05 17.05
CA ASP A 23 -0.42 -10.63 18.12
C ASP A 23 -1.31 -9.58 18.83
N ALA A 24 -1.04 -8.29 18.63
CA ALA A 24 -1.80 -7.18 19.16
C ALA A 24 -1.82 -6.00 18.19
N PRO A 25 -2.87 -5.15 18.22
CA PRO A 25 -2.95 -3.98 17.38
C PRO A 25 -1.78 -3.03 17.55
N ILE A 26 -1.23 -2.51 16.47
CA ILE A 26 -0.25 -1.42 16.49
C ILE A 26 -1.02 -0.10 16.49
N ILE A 27 -1.10 0.55 17.66
CA ILE A 27 -1.82 1.80 17.84
C ILE A 27 -0.89 2.98 17.62
N HIS A 28 -1.26 3.88 16.72
CA HIS A 28 -0.65 5.17 16.50
C HIS A 28 -1.45 6.26 17.20
N THR A 29 -0.77 7.32 17.64
CA THR A 29 -1.41 8.48 18.27
C THR A 29 -0.98 9.74 17.54
N GLY A 30 -1.89 10.70 17.38
CA GLY A 30 -1.63 11.97 16.72
C GLY A 30 -2.85 12.87 16.71
N GLU A 31 -2.91 13.76 15.75
CA GLU A 31 -4.03 14.65 15.50
C GLU A 31 -4.58 14.42 14.09
N ALA A 32 -5.89 14.63 13.94
CA ALA A 32 -6.52 14.76 12.64
C ALA A 32 -6.74 16.22 12.31
N THR A 33 -6.46 16.58 11.07
CA THR A 33 -6.88 17.80 10.39
C THR A 33 -7.80 17.45 9.23
N TYR A 34 -8.22 18.41 8.41
CA TYR A 34 -8.96 18.11 7.18
C TYR A 34 -8.63 19.07 6.04
N TYR A 35 -8.69 18.56 4.81
CA TYR A 35 -8.44 19.29 3.57
C TYR A 35 -9.69 19.40 2.70
N THR A 36 -9.88 20.53 2.02
CA THR A 36 -11.15 20.89 1.39
C THR A 36 -11.42 20.25 0.03
N PHE A 37 -10.40 19.71 -0.65
CA PHE A 37 -10.51 19.17 -2.01
C PHE A 37 -10.43 17.63 -2.08
N ALA A 38 -10.92 16.96 -1.04
CA ALA A 38 -10.96 15.51 -0.99
C ALA A 38 -11.87 14.94 -2.10
N SER A 39 -11.31 14.19 -3.02
CA SER A 39 -12.04 13.58 -4.14
C SER A 39 -11.85 12.06 -4.26
N GLY A 40 -11.06 11.47 -3.37
CA GLY A 40 -10.60 10.09 -3.48
C GLY A 40 -9.34 9.90 -4.33
N ALA A 41 -8.99 10.87 -5.16
CA ALA A 41 -7.68 10.95 -5.82
C ALA A 41 -6.65 11.61 -4.90
N GLY A 42 -5.36 11.36 -5.13
CA GLY A 42 -4.25 11.92 -4.38
C GLY A 42 -2.91 11.30 -4.78
N SER A 43 -1.90 11.46 -3.94
CA SER A 43 -0.53 10.97 -4.18
C SER A 43 -0.46 9.44 -4.38
N CYS A 44 -1.45 8.69 -3.90
CA CYS A 44 -1.59 7.26 -4.18
C CYS A 44 -2.07 6.94 -5.60
N MET A 45 -2.38 7.94 -6.42
CA MET A 45 -2.78 7.80 -7.83
C MET A 45 -3.98 6.87 -8.06
N PHE A 46 -4.93 6.83 -7.12
CA PHE A 46 -6.23 6.21 -7.36
C PHE A 46 -7.14 7.13 -8.17
N ASP A 47 -8.12 6.55 -8.84
CA ASP A 47 -9.16 7.33 -9.50
C ASP A 47 -10.02 8.06 -8.46
N SER A 48 -10.62 9.17 -8.86
CA SER A 48 -11.56 9.91 -8.02
C SER A 48 -12.77 9.04 -7.64
N THR A 49 -13.14 9.08 -6.36
CA THR A 49 -14.29 8.35 -5.78
C THR A 49 -15.25 9.32 -5.10
N PRO A 50 -15.98 10.18 -5.85
CA PRO A 50 -16.78 11.27 -5.25
C PRO A 50 -17.92 10.77 -4.34
N ASN A 51 -18.30 9.51 -4.46
CA ASN A 51 -19.33 8.87 -3.62
C ASN A 51 -18.74 8.09 -2.43
N ASP A 52 -17.42 8.05 -2.29
CA ASP A 52 -16.71 7.39 -1.18
C ASP A 52 -15.61 8.35 -0.67
N LEU A 53 -15.99 9.20 0.26
CA LEU A 53 -15.12 10.22 0.84
C LEU A 53 -14.71 9.89 2.28
N MET A 54 -14.83 8.64 2.73
CA MET A 54 -14.19 8.15 3.95
C MET A 54 -12.72 7.88 3.69
N ILE A 55 -11.94 8.96 3.51
CA ILE A 55 -10.56 8.95 3.04
C ILE A 55 -9.68 9.90 3.85
N GLY A 56 -8.36 9.66 3.78
CA GLY A 56 -7.37 10.51 4.41
C GLY A 56 -6.03 10.50 3.69
N ALA A 57 -5.25 11.55 3.98
CA ALA A 57 -3.86 11.71 3.59
C ALA A 57 -2.96 11.38 4.79
N MET A 58 -2.00 10.49 4.59
CA MET A 58 -1.09 10.02 5.64
C MET A 58 0.15 10.91 5.73
N ASN A 59 0.67 11.15 6.95
CA ASN A 59 1.96 11.82 7.13
C ASN A 59 3.10 11.08 6.44
N SER A 60 4.21 11.77 6.16
CA SER A 60 5.31 11.22 5.34
C SER A 60 5.96 9.95 5.91
N ILE A 61 6.05 9.84 7.24
CA ILE A 61 6.70 8.70 7.90
C ILE A 61 5.83 7.45 7.77
N ASP A 62 4.55 7.57 8.15
CA ASP A 62 3.62 6.45 8.11
C ASP A 62 3.12 6.16 6.67
N TYR A 63 3.28 7.11 5.72
CA TYR A 63 3.07 6.88 4.29
C TYR A 63 4.03 5.82 3.72
N ALA A 64 5.22 5.71 4.32
CA ALA A 64 6.19 4.65 4.04
C ALA A 64 6.50 4.49 2.54
N GLY A 65 6.74 5.61 1.82
CA GLY A 65 7.02 5.58 0.37
C GLY A 65 5.88 4.98 -0.46
N SER A 66 4.64 5.28 -0.11
CA SER A 66 3.39 4.72 -0.65
C SER A 66 3.00 3.31 -0.14
N GLY A 67 3.73 2.76 0.83
CA GLY A 67 3.43 1.44 1.38
C GLY A 67 2.04 1.29 1.99
N ILE A 68 1.47 2.40 2.51
CA ILE A 68 0.14 2.46 3.14
C ILE A 68 -0.99 2.76 2.14
N CYS A 69 -0.68 3.11 0.89
CA CYS A 69 -1.69 3.48 -0.10
C CYS A 69 -2.74 2.39 -0.32
N GLY A 70 -4.01 2.77 -0.32
CA GLY A 70 -5.15 1.86 -0.50
C GLY A 70 -5.53 1.06 0.74
N SER A 71 -4.76 1.16 1.82
CA SER A 71 -5.04 0.49 3.09
C SER A 71 -6.16 1.17 3.84
N CYS A 72 -6.83 0.42 4.71
CA CYS A 72 -7.84 0.94 5.62
C CYS A 72 -7.25 1.17 7.01
N ALA A 73 -7.68 2.26 7.63
CA ALA A 73 -7.37 2.58 9.02
C ALA A 73 -8.65 2.75 9.83
N SER A 74 -8.68 2.15 11.00
CA SER A 74 -9.66 2.48 12.04
C SER A 74 -9.12 3.68 12.81
N VAL A 75 -9.89 4.77 12.84
CA VAL A 75 -9.51 6.04 13.47
C VAL A 75 -10.52 6.37 14.55
N ALA A 76 -10.06 6.47 15.80
CA ALA A 76 -10.84 6.88 16.95
C ALA A 76 -10.55 8.34 17.28
N GLY A 77 -11.60 9.13 17.44
CA GLY A 77 -11.57 10.54 17.83
C GLY A 77 -12.63 10.87 18.92
N PRO A 78 -12.82 12.14 19.26
CA PRO A 78 -13.71 12.53 20.37
C PRO A 78 -15.17 12.09 20.24
N ARG A 79 -15.70 11.93 19.01
CA ARG A 79 -17.10 11.55 18.75
C ARG A 79 -17.30 10.08 18.41
N GLY A 80 -16.25 9.29 18.31
CA GLY A 80 -16.36 7.85 17.99
C GLY A 80 -15.22 7.34 17.15
N THR A 81 -15.47 6.22 16.46
CA THR A 81 -14.50 5.54 15.61
C THR A 81 -15.06 5.38 14.20
N ILE A 82 -14.24 5.64 13.21
CA ILE A 82 -14.57 5.49 11.80
C ILE A 82 -13.52 4.62 11.09
N THR A 83 -13.87 4.12 9.93
CA THR A 83 -12.91 3.51 8.99
C THR A 83 -12.69 4.45 7.82
N ILE A 84 -11.43 4.67 7.47
CA ILE A 84 -11.03 5.45 6.29
C ILE A 84 -10.12 4.62 5.39
N ARG A 85 -10.02 5.01 4.12
CA ARG A 85 -9.01 4.54 3.19
C ARG A 85 -7.94 5.60 2.98
N ILE A 86 -6.67 5.20 2.96
CA ILE A 86 -5.54 6.10 2.70
C ILE A 86 -5.35 6.23 1.19
N VAL A 87 -5.50 7.46 0.68
CA VAL A 87 -5.44 7.78 -0.75
C VAL A 87 -4.41 8.86 -1.10
N ASP A 88 -3.88 9.56 -0.09
CA ASP A 88 -3.01 10.70 -0.31
C ASP A 88 -1.88 10.79 0.72
N LEU A 89 -0.96 11.71 0.49
CA LEU A 89 0.17 12.08 1.33
C LEU A 89 -0.03 13.50 1.87
N CYS A 90 0.15 13.68 3.17
CA CYS A 90 0.28 14.98 3.83
C CYS A 90 1.76 15.18 4.21
N PRO A 91 2.57 15.87 3.37
CA PRO A 91 4.00 15.97 3.60
C PRO A 91 4.38 16.81 4.83
N GLU A 92 3.55 17.77 5.22
CA GLU A 92 3.76 18.63 6.39
C GLU A 92 3.22 18.04 7.69
N CYS A 93 2.42 16.97 7.63
CA CYS A 93 1.83 16.38 8.82
C CYS A 93 2.91 15.70 9.68
N PRO A 94 2.96 15.98 11.01
CA PRO A 94 3.79 15.23 11.94
C PRO A 94 3.46 13.74 11.93
N GLN A 95 4.42 12.91 12.35
CA GLN A 95 4.20 11.48 12.51
C GLN A 95 2.98 11.18 13.40
N GLY A 96 2.19 10.19 12.99
CA GLY A 96 0.95 9.81 13.66
C GLY A 96 -0.28 10.64 13.24
N ASN A 97 -0.10 11.80 12.61
CA ASN A 97 -1.21 12.64 12.16
C ASN A 97 -1.79 12.14 10.83
N ILE A 98 -3.08 12.39 10.66
CA ILE A 98 -3.83 12.11 9.42
C ILE A 98 -4.60 13.35 9.02
N ASP A 99 -4.50 13.76 7.75
CA ASP A 99 -5.33 14.81 7.18
C ASP A 99 -6.53 14.16 6.47
N LEU A 100 -7.73 14.41 7.00
CA LEU A 100 -8.95 13.71 6.62
C LEU A 100 -9.74 14.48 5.56
N SER A 101 -10.64 13.80 4.87
CA SER A 101 -11.72 14.50 4.17
C SER A 101 -12.60 15.23 5.18
N PRO A 102 -13.30 16.31 4.77
CA PRO A 102 -14.25 17.01 5.66
C PRO A 102 -15.35 16.09 6.18
N LEU A 103 -15.80 15.13 5.37
CA LEU A 103 -16.80 14.14 5.76
C LEU A 103 -16.28 13.23 6.88
N ALA A 104 -15.09 12.67 6.73
CA ALA A 104 -14.49 11.78 7.72
C ALA A 104 -14.20 12.54 9.03
N PHE A 105 -13.63 13.75 8.95
CA PHE A 105 -13.33 14.58 10.11
C PHE A 105 -14.60 14.91 10.90
N SER A 106 -15.69 15.29 10.23
CA SER A 106 -16.97 15.67 10.87
C SER A 106 -17.59 14.55 11.71
N GLN A 107 -17.30 13.29 11.38
CA GLN A 107 -17.75 12.14 12.17
C GLN A 107 -16.91 11.92 13.44
N LEU A 108 -15.68 12.40 13.46
CA LEU A 108 -14.76 12.26 14.60
C LEU A 108 -14.78 13.47 15.54
N GLY A 109 -15.14 14.66 15.04
CA GLY A 109 -15.08 15.88 15.82
C GLY A 109 -15.87 17.03 15.23
N ASP A 110 -15.78 18.20 15.90
CA ASP A 110 -16.33 19.44 15.38
C ASP A 110 -15.36 20.06 14.39
N THR A 111 -15.81 20.31 13.17
CA THR A 111 -15.00 20.93 12.12
C THR A 111 -14.53 22.34 12.47
N ALA A 112 -15.24 23.04 13.37
CA ALA A 112 -14.83 24.36 13.86
C ALA A 112 -13.52 24.32 14.67
N LEU A 113 -13.13 23.16 15.21
CA LEU A 113 -11.87 22.99 15.96
C LEU A 113 -10.63 22.97 15.04
N GLY A 114 -10.80 22.58 13.77
CA GLY A 114 -9.70 22.49 12.79
C GLY A 114 -8.75 21.31 13.01
N HIS A 115 -8.52 20.89 14.25
CA HIS A 115 -7.72 19.72 14.63
C HIS A 115 -8.32 19.03 15.86
N ILE A 116 -8.16 17.71 15.96
CA ILE A 116 -8.66 16.88 17.06
C ILE A 116 -7.67 15.77 17.37
N PRO A 117 -7.53 15.33 18.64
CA PRO A 117 -6.69 14.17 18.97
C PRO A 117 -7.32 12.89 18.42
N ILE A 118 -6.46 12.00 17.89
CA ILE A 118 -6.87 10.70 17.37
C ILE A 118 -5.94 9.58 17.83
N GLN A 119 -6.49 8.37 17.82
CA GLN A 119 -5.74 7.12 17.78
C GLN A 119 -6.15 6.34 16.55
N TRP A 120 -5.20 5.68 15.90
CA TRP A 120 -5.52 4.88 14.72
C TRP A 120 -4.64 3.64 14.60
N GLN A 121 -5.15 2.69 13.83
CA GLN A 121 -4.44 1.46 13.46
C GLN A 121 -4.84 1.03 12.05
N VAL A 122 -3.94 0.33 11.38
CA VAL A 122 -4.26 -0.35 10.12
C VAL A 122 -5.17 -1.53 10.41
N ILE A 123 -6.21 -1.67 9.61
CA ILE A 123 -7.17 -2.78 9.68
C ILE A 123 -7.35 -3.40 8.29
N PRO A 124 -7.79 -4.66 8.20
CA PRO A 124 -8.20 -5.25 6.93
C PRO A 124 -9.29 -4.41 6.26
N CYS A 125 -9.11 -4.06 4.98
CA CYS A 125 -10.14 -3.36 4.22
C CYS A 125 -11.34 -4.30 3.95
N PRO A 126 -12.59 -3.81 4.09
CA PRO A 126 -13.78 -4.59 3.81
C PRO A 126 -14.06 -4.64 2.29
N VAL A 127 -13.10 -5.11 1.52
CA VAL A 127 -13.20 -5.23 0.06
C VAL A 127 -13.87 -6.53 -0.35
N THR A 128 -14.43 -6.55 -1.56
CA THR A 128 -15.03 -7.74 -2.18
C THR A 128 -14.30 -8.12 -3.46
N GLY A 129 -14.25 -9.41 -3.77
CA GLY A 129 -13.58 -9.94 -4.95
C GLY A 129 -12.05 -9.98 -4.80
N PRO A 130 -11.34 -10.36 -5.89
CA PRO A 130 -9.89 -10.49 -5.89
C PRO A 130 -9.17 -9.14 -5.90
N ILE A 131 -7.86 -9.17 -5.67
CA ILE A 131 -7.01 -8.01 -5.98
C ILE A 131 -7.09 -7.65 -7.46
N LEU A 132 -6.81 -6.39 -7.79
CA LEU A 132 -6.78 -5.88 -9.16
C LEU A 132 -5.39 -5.39 -9.52
N TYR A 133 -4.94 -5.73 -10.71
CA TYR A 133 -3.72 -5.21 -11.33
C TYR A 133 -4.11 -4.04 -12.25
N HIS A 134 -3.75 -2.82 -11.87
CA HIS A 134 -3.99 -1.64 -12.70
C HIS A 134 -2.70 -1.26 -13.44
N PHE A 135 -2.74 -1.33 -14.76
CA PHE A 135 -1.63 -0.88 -15.58
C PHE A 135 -1.76 0.62 -15.83
N LYS A 136 -0.68 1.35 -15.51
CA LYS A 136 -0.63 2.80 -15.70
C LYS A 136 -0.77 3.16 -17.19
N ASP A 137 -1.37 4.32 -17.46
CA ASP A 137 -1.33 4.97 -18.77
C ASP A 137 0.12 5.08 -19.27
N GLY A 138 0.38 4.71 -20.52
CA GLY A 138 1.70 4.61 -21.12
C GLY A 138 2.47 3.33 -20.84
N SER A 139 1.91 2.39 -20.05
CA SER A 139 2.53 1.08 -19.83
C SER A 139 2.55 0.26 -21.11
N ASN A 140 3.68 -0.38 -21.38
CA ASN A 140 3.89 -1.26 -22.53
C ASN A 140 4.99 -2.28 -22.24
N GLN A 141 5.36 -3.12 -23.21
CA GLN A 141 6.35 -4.17 -23.01
C GLN A 141 7.78 -3.70 -22.70
N TRP A 142 8.11 -2.41 -22.97
CA TRP A 142 9.44 -1.81 -22.72
C TRP A 142 9.47 -0.85 -21.54
N TRP A 143 8.32 -0.49 -20.99
CA TRP A 143 8.16 0.27 -19.76
C TRP A 143 6.84 -0.13 -19.11
N THR A 144 6.89 -0.76 -17.95
CA THR A 144 5.67 -1.28 -17.30
C THR A 144 5.54 -0.73 -15.90
N ALA A 145 4.37 -0.17 -15.59
CA ALA A 145 4.02 0.29 -14.25
C ALA A 145 2.69 -0.34 -13.83
N VAL A 146 2.69 -1.03 -12.69
CA VAL A 146 1.53 -1.76 -12.16
C VAL A 146 1.22 -1.27 -10.75
N GLN A 147 -0.05 -0.99 -10.49
CA GLN A 147 -0.58 -0.68 -9.16
C GLN A 147 -1.47 -1.83 -8.71
N ILE A 148 -1.30 -2.28 -7.47
CA ILE A 148 -2.19 -3.27 -6.87
C ILE A 148 -3.34 -2.53 -6.19
N ARG A 149 -4.58 -2.88 -6.58
CA ARG A 149 -5.82 -2.27 -6.09
C ARG A 149 -6.72 -3.31 -5.44
N ASN A 150 -7.73 -2.88 -4.72
CA ASN A 150 -8.74 -3.74 -4.08
C ASN A 150 -8.11 -4.80 -3.17
N HIS A 151 -7.13 -4.45 -2.37
CA HIS A 151 -6.43 -5.38 -1.47
C HIS A 151 -6.94 -5.24 -0.02
N THR A 152 -7.10 -6.38 0.66
CA THR A 152 -7.53 -6.45 2.07
C THR A 152 -6.46 -5.88 3.00
N ASN A 153 -5.19 -6.22 2.77
CA ASN A 153 -4.04 -5.81 3.59
C ASN A 153 -3.11 -4.90 2.77
N PRO A 154 -2.32 -4.03 3.41
CA PRO A 154 -1.32 -3.22 2.70
C PRO A 154 -0.33 -4.11 1.93
N ILE A 155 0.07 -3.68 0.74
CA ILE A 155 0.96 -4.45 -0.12
C ILE A 155 2.42 -4.19 0.27
N HIS A 156 3.18 -5.27 0.46
CA HIS A 156 4.62 -5.22 0.70
C HIS A 156 5.42 -5.18 -0.60
N SER A 157 5.21 -6.15 -1.50
CA SER A 157 6.02 -6.29 -2.73
C SER A 157 5.23 -6.84 -3.90
N LEU A 158 5.76 -6.55 -5.09
CA LEU A 158 5.36 -7.14 -6.36
C LEU A 158 6.59 -7.72 -7.05
N GLU A 159 6.45 -8.92 -7.60
CA GLU A 159 7.42 -9.56 -8.46
C GLU A 159 6.73 -10.06 -9.72
N TYR A 160 7.45 -10.14 -10.83
CA TYR A 160 6.97 -10.78 -12.05
C TYR A 160 7.86 -11.93 -12.46
N LEU A 161 7.27 -12.94 -13.09
CA LEU A 161 8.01 -14.09 -13.63
C LEU A 161 8.69 -13.68 -14.96
N THR A 162 10.01 -13.75 -14.99
CA THR A 162 10.78 -13.46 -16.19
C THR A 162 10.74 -14.63 -17.18
N GLN A 163 11.15 -14.38 -18.43
CA GLN A 163 11.32 -15.46 -19.42
C GLN A 163 12.30 -16.55 -18.99
N GLY A 164 13.23 -16.23 -18.08
CA GLY A 164 14.15 -17.19 -17.45
C GLY A 164 13.52 -18.02 -16.33
N ASN A 165 12.19 -17.99 -16.18
CA ASN A 165 11.41 -18.72 -15.17
C ASN A 165 11.87 -18.42 -13.72
N THR A 166 12.28 -17.17 -13.46
CA THR A 166 12.63 -16.65 -12.13
C THR A 166 11.80 -15.42 -11.81
N PHE A 167 11.35 -15.27 -10.56
CA PHE A 167 10.69 -14.08 -10.12
C PHE A 167 11.70 -12.94 -9.93
N LYS A 168 11.39 -11.77 -10.51
CA LYS A 168 12.16 -10.54 -10.38
C LYS A 168 11.32 -9.51 -9.61
N ALA A 169 11.90 -8.97 -8.54
CA ALA A 169 11.26 -7.91 -7.76
C ALA A 169 11.14 -6.61 -8.57
N VAL A 170 10.05 -5.89 -8.36
CA VAL A 170 9.76 -4.60 -8.99
C VAL A 170 9.77 -3.51 -7.92
N ASN A 171 10.49 -2.42 -8.16
CA ASN A 171 10.57 -1.32 -7.20
C ASN A 171 9.27 -0.53 -7.15
N ARG A 172 8.79 -0.28 -5.93
CA ARG A 172 7.68 0.66 -5.70
C ARG A 172 8.20 2.10 -5.72
N VAL A 173 7.44 2.99 -6.33
CA VAL A 173 7.69 4.44 -6.35
C VAL A 173 6.69 5.17 -5.45
N ASN A 174 7.02 6.40 -5.03
CA ASN A 174 6.25 7.17 -4.04
C ASN A 174 4.80 7.49 -4.44
N TYR A 175 4.43 7.27 -5.69
CA TYR A 175 3.06 7.42 -6.21
C TYR A 175 2.34 6.08 -6.41
N ASN A 176 2.69 5.07 -5.63
CA ASN A 176 1.97 3.79 -5.50
C ASN A 176 1.93 2.93 -6.78
N TYR A 177 2.97 3.00 -7.61
CA TYR A 177 3.17 2.07 -8.71
C TYR A 177 4.45 1.26 -8.48
N PHE A 178 4.41 0.01 -8.91
CA PHE A 178 5.58 -0.83 -9.10
C PHE A 178 6.07 -0.64 -10.54
N VAL A 179 7.29 -0.13 -10.72
CA VAL A 179 7.78 0.29 -12.03
C VAL A 179 8.98 -0.55 -12.45
N GLU A 180 8.85 -1.21 -13.61
CA GLU A 180 9.96 -1.84 -14.34
C GLU A 180 10.33 -0.93 -15.52
N PRO A 181 11.40 -0.13 -15.39
CA PRO A 181 11.75 0.88 -16.39
C PRO A 181 12.24 0.29 -17.73
N THR A 182 12.60 -0.98 -17.74
CA THR A 182 13.00 -1.71 -18.96
C THR A 182 11.88 -2.59 -19.51
N GLY A 183 10.68 -2.49 -18.90
CA GLY A 183 9.51 -3.27 -19.24
C GLY A 183 9.57 -4.73 -18.77
N MET A 184 8.41 -5.36 -18.76
CA MET A 184 8.24 -6.76 -18.34
C MET A 184 8.04 -7.71 -19.54
N GLY A 185 8.20 -7.21 -20.80
CA GLY A 185 7.89 -7.94 -22.01
C GLY A 185 6.41 -7.87 -22.42
N PRO A 186 5.98 -8.63 -23.44
CA PRO A 186 4.66 -8.48 -24.07
C PRO A 186 3.49 -9.04 -23.22
N GLY A 187 3.76 -9.76 -22.14
CA GLY A 187 2.73 -10.50 -21.40
C GLY A 187 2.21 -11.76 -22.16
N PRO A 188 1.16 -12.46 -21.69
CA PRO A 188 0.56 -12.23 -20.36
C PRO A 188 1.56 -12.46 -19.23
N TYR A 189 1.33 -11.77 -18.12
CA TYR A 189 2.25 -11.81 -16.97
C TYR A 189 1.84 -12.86 -15.95
N THR A 190 2.83 -13.34 -15.19
CA THR A 190 2.63 -14.01 -13.91
C THR A 190 3.22 -13.11 -12.83
N PHE A 191 2.38 -12.66 -11.91
CA PHE A 191 2.76 -11.85 -10.78
C PHE A 191 2.77 -12.64 -9.48
N ARG A 192 3.68 -12.28 -8.59
CA ARG A 192 3.69 -12.69 -7.19
C ARG A 192 3.59 -11.44 -6.33
N VAL A 193 2.50 -11.33 -5.56
CA VAL A 193 2.22 -10.19 -4.68
C VAL A 193 2.31 -10.68 -3.26
N THR A 194 3.03 -9.94 -2.42
CA THR A 194 3.14 -10.23 -0.97
C THR A 194 2.58 -9.04 -0.21
N ASP A 195 1.73 -9.30 0.78
CA ASP A 195 1.25 -8.28 1.70
C ASP A 195 2.25 -8.04 2.87
N ILE A 196 1.98 -7.04 3.72
CA ILE A 196 2.86 -6.71 4.85
C ILE A 196 2.92 -7.79 5.93
N TYR A 197 2.02 -8.77 5.89
CA TYR A 197 1.95 -9.88 6.84
C TYR A 197 2.56 -11.19 6.28
N GLY A 198 3.08 -11.14 5.04
CA GLY A 198 3.75 -12.26 4.41
C GLY A 198 2.83 -13.23 3.68
N HIS A 199 1.54 -12.93 3.56
CA HIS A 199 0.67 -13.71 2.69
C HIS A 199 1.06 -13.47 1.23
N VAL A 200 1.05 -14.51 0.43
CA VAL A 200 1.50 -14.50 -0.97
C VAL A 200 0.37 -14.91 -1.89
N LEU A 201 0.14 -14.12 -2.92
CA LEU A 201 -0.72 -14.48 -4.05
C LEU A 201 0.14 -14.62 -5.31
N VAL A 202 -0.14 -15.64 -6.11
CA VAL A 202 0.48 -15.83 -7.41
C VAL A 202 -0.62 -15.91 -8.46
N ASP A 203 -0.65 -14.90 -9.34
CA ASP A 203 -1.63 -14.80 -10.41
C ASP A 203 -0.94 -14.93 -11.76
N SER A 204 -1.38 -15.87 -12.58
CA SER A 204 -0.88 -16.09 -13.94
C SER A 204 -1.88 -15.60 -14.99
N ALA A 205 -1.42 -15.49 -16.23
CA ALA A 205 -2.22 -15.05 -17.38
C ALA A 205 -2.83 -13.64 -17.23
N ILE A 206 -2.17 -12.75 -16.47
CA ILE A 206 -2.58 -11.36 -16.34
C ILE A 206 -2.26 -10.62 -17.64
N THR A 207 -3.29 -10.29 -18.41
CA THR A 207 -3.14 -9.61 -19.69
C THR A 207 -2.92 -8.11 -19.48
N HIS A 208 -2.01 -7.52 -20.24
CA HIS A 208 -1.84 -6.06 -20.25
C HIS A 208 -3.09 -5.36 -20.80
N VAL A 209 -3.61 -4.40 -20.01
CA VAL A 209 -4.67 -3.48 -20.44
C VAL A 209 -4.23 -2.09 -20.02
N GLU A 210 -3.77 -1.29 -21.02
CA GLU A 210 -3.30 0.08 -20.77
C GLU A 210 -4.38 0.92 -20.09
N ASN A 211 -3.99 1.65 -19.04
CA ASN A 211 -4.89 2.45 -18.19
C ASN A 211 -6.11 1.66 -17.70
N GLY A 212 -5.93 0.36 -17.45
CA GLY A 212 -7.05 -0.54 -17.13
C GLY A 212 -6.74 -1.47 -15.95
N ASN A 213 -7.81 -2.05 -15.41
CA ASN A 213 -7.75 -3.01 -14.32
C ASN A 213 -7.93 -4.43 -14.86
N VAL A 214 -7.12 -5.35 -14.38
CA VAL A 214 -7.26 -6.80 -14.61
C VAL A 214 -7.40 -7.48 -13.27
N ALA A 215 -8.43 -8.32 -13.11
CA ALA A 215 -8.65 -9.04 -11.87
C ALA A 215 -7.62 -10.16 -11.71
N GLY A 216 -7.09 -10.30 -10.50
CA GLY A 216 -6.42 -11.51 -10.05
C GLY A 216 -7.41 -12.65 -9.80
N HIS A 217 -6.94 -13.72 -9.16
CA HIS A 217 -7.77 -14.90 -8.89
C HIS A 217 -8.23 -14.98 -7.43
N ALA A 218 -7.57 -14.27 -6.52
CA ALA A 218 -7.79 -14.37 -5.09
C ALA A 218 -7.63 -13.03 -4.36
N GLN A 219 -8.01 -13.04 -3.09
CA GLN A 219 -7.80 -11.96 -2.14
C GLN A 219 -6.92 -12.46 -0.99
N PHE A 220 -6.18 -11.54 -0.35
CA PHE A 220 -5.46 -11.85 0.87
C PHE A 220 -6.41 -12.17 2.02
N PRO A 221 -6.08 -13.15 2.87
CA PRO A 221 -6.82 -13.36 4.10
C PRO A 221 -6.70 -12.12 4.99
N PRO A 222 -7.78 -11.72 5.70
CA PRO A 222 -7.70 -10.60 6.61
C PRO A 222 -6.73 -10.91 7.76
N CYS A 223 -5.85 -9.96 8.08
CA CYS A 223 -5.01 -10.03 9.26
C CYS A 223 -5.66 -9.24 10.39
N THR A 224 -6.22 -9.95 11.34
CA THR A 224 -6.79 -9.38 12.57
C THR A 224 -5.92 -9.82 13.74
N PRO A 225 -5.39 -8.85 14.56
CA PRO A 225 -4.67 -9.16 15.80
C PRO A 225 -5.53 -9.89 16.81
#